data_c77cd9d27021a9864ea21ba3a0644df4
#
_entry.id   c77cd9d27021a9864ea21ba3a0644df4
#
_cell.length_a   1.000
_cell.length_b   1.000
_cell.length_c   1.000
_cell.angle_alpha   90.00
_cell.angle_beta   90.00
_cell.angle_gamma   90.00
#
_symmetry.space_group_name_H-M   'P 1'
#
loop_
_entity.id
_entity.type
_entity.pdbx_description
1 polymer ?
#
loop_
_entity_poly.entity_id
_entity_poly.type
_entity_poly.pdbx_seq_one_letter_code
_entity_poly.pdbx_strand_id
1 'polypeptide(L)'
;MLSLYLGMWIYCFSNRDNLSSWWMVLMSIMNTGICTLIFHEVSHYTGFKNQNINNYLTICTYPFIVDTNWKFIHNYSHHCFTNSEHDADFNLPNQLIRHSVDQPYSFAHKFQSLYSLIIWGLFAFYKGVFVSLKQRKPNFICFILMLSYFGFINTAMWYSLSSFFFAFIAQINHIQHECIQENKEKKNDFLYNQVTSSMNYRTDDIITRFMGFGLDIQIEHHLFPNIPHSTLRQIQHVVRDYCNKNDIPYIENANMYQSIISYVKYLYAVGNP
;
A
#
# COMPACT_ATOMS: atom_id res chain seq x y z
N MET A 1 -6.71 -2.66 -18.10
CA MET A 1 -6.98 -3.14 -16.73
C MET A 1 -8.40 -2.83 -16.26
N LEU A 2 -8.86 -1.57 -16.27
CA LEU A 2 -10.22 -1.22 -15.79
C LEU A 2 -11.33 -1.97 -16.53
N SER A 3 -11.28 -2.06 -17.86
CA SER A 3 -12.30 -2.79 -18.64
C SER A 3 -12.33 -4.28 -18.32
N LEU A 4 -11.18 -4.90 -18.09
CA LEU A 4 -11.09 -6.30 -17.66
C LEU A 4 -11.70 -6.47 -16.26
N TYR A 5 -11.38 -5.58 -15.33
CA TYR A 5 -11.94 -5.59 -13.97
C TYR A 5 -13.47 -5.45 -13.97
N LEU A 6 -14.01 -4.51 -14.75
CA LEU A 6 -15.45 -4.36 -14.91
C LEU A 6 -16.10 -5.59 -15.57
N GLY A 7 -15.46 -6.17 -16.58
CA GLY A 7 -15.93 -7.43 -17.20
C GLY A 7 -15.96 -8.60 -16.22
N MET A 8 -14.94 -8.70 -15.35
CA MET A 8 -14.91 -9.71 -14.28
C MET A 8 -16.04 -9.49 -13.27
N TRP A 9 -16.34 -8.25 -12.88
CA TRP A 9 -17.50 -7.96 -12.02
C TRP A 9 -18.81 -8.35 -12.68
N ILE A 10 -19.00 -8.00 -13.96
CA ILE A 10 -20.20 -8.41 -14.71
C ILE A 10 -20.34 -9.95 -14.70
N TYR A 11 -19.24 -10.67 -14.94
CA TYR A 11 -19.24 -12.13 -14.86
C TYR A 11 -19.61 -12.64 -13.47
N CYS A 12 -19.01 -12.11 -12.41
CA CYS A 12 -19.32 -12.50 -11.02
C CYS A 12 -20.80 -12.25 -10.67
N PHE A 13 -21.33 -11.09 -11.07
CA PHE A 13 -22.74 -10.77 -10.86
C PHE A 13 -23.67 -11.71 -11.64
N SER A 14 -23.34 -12.04 -12.87
CA SER A 14 -24.18 -12.91 -13.71
C SER A 14 -24.14 -14.39 -13.31
N ASN A 15 -23.10 -14.83 -12.60
CA ASN A 15 -22.86 -16.24 -12.27
C ASN A 15 -22.79 -16.53 -10.77
N ARG A 16 -23.39 -15.67 -9.94
CA ARG A 16 -23.20 -15.69 -8.48
C ARG A 16 -23.46 -17.06 -7.84
N ASP A 17 -24.49 -17.79 -8.31
CA ASP A 17 -24.93 -19.06 -7.71
C ASP A 17 -23.94 -20.21 -7.98
N ASN A 18 -23.12 -20.08 -9.03
CA ASN A 18 -22.09 -21.03 -9.42
C ASN A 18 -20.66 -20.44 -9.30
N LEU A 19 -20.52 -19.35 -8.56
CA LEU A 19 -19.26 -18.63 -8.46
C LEU A 19 -18.27 -19.41 -7.59
N SER A 20 -17.18 -19.88 -8.18
CA SER A 20 -16.06 -20.43 -7.42
C SER A 20 -15.36 -19.31 -6.62
N SER A 21 -14.98 -19.60 -5.36
CA SER A 21 -14.23 -18.67 -4.52
C SER A 21 -12.89 -18.22 -5.13
N TRP A 22 -12.33 -18.94 -6.08
CA TRP A 22 -11.16 -18.49 -6.84
C TRP A 22 -11.39 -17.19 -7.61
N TRP A 23 -12.62 -16.91 -8.02
CA TRP A 23 -12.96 -15.62 -8.62
C TRP A 23 -12.76 -14.48 -7.64
N MET A 24 -13.04 -14.67 -6.34
CA MET A 24 -12.78 -13.66 -5.32
C MET A 24 -11.28 -13.40 -5.13
N VAL A 25 -10.44 -14.42 -5.26
CA VAL A 25 -8.98 -14.27 -5.26
C VAL A 25 -8.52 -13.41 -6.44
N LEU A 26 -8.95 -13.77 -7.67
CA LEU A 26 -8.61 -13.01 -8.87
C LEU A 26 -9.12 -11.57 -8.79
N MET A 27 -10.35 -11.37 -8.34
CA MET A 27 -10.94 -10.06 -8.14
C MET A 27 -10.17 -9.24 -7.12
N SER A 28 -9.64 -9.85 -6.06
CA SER A 28 -8.83 -9.18 -5.05
C SER A 28 -7.50 -8.68 -5.62
N ILE A 29 -6.82 -9.49 -6.41
CA ILE A 29 -5.58 -9.10 -7.09
C ILE A 29 -5.84 -7.95 -8.06
N MET A 30 -6.88 -8.07 -8.90
CA MET A 30 -7.25 -7.02 -9.85
C MET A 30 -7.67 -5.73 -9.14
N ASN A 31 -8.37 -5.85 -8.02
CA ASN A 31 -8.78 -4.71 -7.22
C ASN A 31 -7.55 -3.98 -6.64
N THR A 32 -6.56 -4.71 -6.14
CA THR A 32 -5.29 -4.12 -5.68
C THR A 32 -4.64 -3.33 -6.82
N GLY A 33 -4.54 -3.91 -8.02
CA GLY A 33 -4.00 -3.21 -9.17
C GLY A 33 -4.78 -1.95 -9.56
N ILE A 34 -6.11 -1.97 -9.48
CA ILE A 34 -6.94 -0.78 -9.71
C ILE A 34 -6.70 0.28 -8.62
N CYS A 35 -6.61 -0.14 -7.35
CA CYS A 35 -6.34 0.78 -6.25
C CYS A 35 -4.98 1.46 -6.41
N THR A 36 -3.93 0.72 -6.73
CA THR A 36 -2.58 1.27 -6.85
C THR A 36 -2.37 2.06 -8.15
N LEU A 37 -2.78 1.53 -9.31
CA LEU A 37 -2.50 2.15 -10.61
C LEU A 37 -3.47 3.25 -11.02
N ILE A 38 -4.67 3.30 -10.45
CA ILE A 38 -5.65 4.32 -10.82
C ILE A 38 -5.93 5.24 -9.63
N PHE A 39 -6.38 4.68 -8.54
CA PHE A 39 -6.87 5.49 -7.43
C PHE A 39 -5.73 6.16 -6.66
N HIS A 40 -4.64 5.49 -6.45
CA HIS A 40 -3.44 6.08 -5.88
C HIS A 40 -2.90 7.21 -6.79
N GLU A 41 -2.80 6.98 -8.10
CA GLU A 41 -2.41 7.99 -9.08
C GLU A 41 -3.32 9.23 -9.04
N VAL A 42 -4.64 9.06 -9.06
CA VAL A 42 -5.57 10.20 -8.99
C VAL A 42 -5.52 10.93 -7.65
N SER A 43 -5.13 10.25 -6.56
CA SER A 43 -4.92 10.92 -5.27
C SER A 43 -3.75 11.91 -5.31
N HIS A 44 -2.73 11.63 -6.11
CA HIS A 44 -1.59 12.50 -6.39
C HIS A 44 -1.84 13.50 -7.53
N TYR A 45 -3.08 13.59 -8.02
CA TYR A 45 -3.48 14.48 -9.14
C TYR A 45 -2.79 14.19 -10.47
N THR A 46 -2.27 12.99 -10.68
CA THR A 46 -1.55 12.59 -11.89
C THR A 46 -2.42 11.89 -12.94
N GLY A 47 -3.59 11.36 -12.55
CA GLY A 47 -4.44 10.55 -13.42
C GLY A 47 -5.07 11.33 -14.56
N PHE A 48 -5.58 12.54 -14.30
CA PHE A 48 -6.30 13.36 -15.26
C PHE A 48 -5.91 14.83 -15.15
N LYS A 49 -5.92 15.54 -16.31
CA LYS A 49 -5.69 17.00 -16.34
C LYS A 49 -6.76 17.77 -15.55
N ASN A 50 -8.00 17.28 -15.58
CA ASN A 50 -9.09 17.90 -14.83
C ASN A 50 -9.06 17.41 -13.37
N GLN A 51 -8.73 18.31 -12.46
CA GLN A 51 -8.59 18.01 -11.04
C GLN A 51 -9.89 17.60 -10.35
N ASN A 52 -11.05 18.03 -10.87
CA ASN A 52 -12.33 17.58 -10.34
C ASN A 52 -12.55 16.09 -10.60
N ILE A 53 -12.07 15.57 -11.73
CA ILE A 53 -12.13 14.13 -12.04
C ILE A 53 -11.22 13.36 -11.06
N ASN A 54 -10.00 13.83 -10.81
CA ASN A 54 -9.09 13.23 -9.84
C ASN A 54 -9.72 13.18 -8.44
N ASN A 55 -10.28 14.30 -7.97
CA ASN A 55 -10.96 14.37 -6.68
C ASN A 55 -12.15 13.42 -6.59
N TYR A 56 -13.00 13.38 -7.62
CA TYR A 56 -14.16 12.50 -7.67
C TYR A 56 -13.75 11.02 -7.65
N LEU A 57 -12.77 10.65 -8.47
CA LEU A 57 -12.28 9.27 -8.51
C LEU A 57 -11.58 8.88 -7.20
N THR A 58 -10.89 9.79 -6.53
CA THR A 58 -10.33 9.51 -5.20
C THR A 58 -11.43 9.12 -4.19
N ILE A 59 -12.62 9.69 -4.30
CA ILE A 59 -13.77 9.28 -3.47
C ILE A 59 -14.27 7.88 -3.85
N CYS A 60 -14.13 7.49 -5.11
CA CYS A 60 -14.53 6.18 -5.63
C CYS A 60 -13.52 5.05 -5.31
N THR A 61 -12.41 5.33 -4.60
CA THR A 61 -11.40 4.32 -4.19
C THR A 61 -11.93 3.27 -3.23
N TYR A 62 -13.19 3.36 -2.96
CA TYR A 62 -13.91 2.51 -2.04
C TYR A 62 -14.12 1.09 -2.59
N PRO A 63 -13.98 0.12 -1.75
CA PRO A 63 -14.27 0.06 -0.31
C PRO A 63 -13.05 0.06 0.62
N PHE A 64 -11.82 0.18 0.14
CA PHE A 64 -10.61 -0.10 0.91
C PHE A 64 -9.93 1.14 1.50
N ILE A 65 -9.89 2.22 0.73
CA ILE A 65 -9.28 3.47 1.13
C ILE A 65 -10.41 4.38 1.59
N VAL A 66 -10.69 4.30 2.84
CA VAL A 66 -11.96 4.65 3.48
C VAL A 66 -12.17 6.12 3.69
N ASP A 67 -11.20 6.98 3.40
CA ASP A 67 -11.35 8.30 3.96
C ASP A 67 -10.97 9.40 2.96
N THR A 68 -11.81 10.44 2.89
CA THR A 68 -11.37 11.74 2.39
C THR A 68 -10.10 12.19 3.11
N ASN A 69 -9.89 11.73 4.34
CA ASN A 69 -8.67 11.91 5.10
C ASN A 69 -7.51 11.06 4.56
N TRP A 70 -7.75 9.93 3.86
CA TRP A 70 -6.65 9.13 3.33
C TRP A 70 -5.77 9.92 2.36
N LYS A 71 -6.37 10.73 1.50
CA LYS A 71 -5.62 11.61 0.62
C LYS A 71 -4.73 12.59 1.39
N PHE A 72 -5.23 13.14 2.49
CA PHE A 72 -4.44 13.97 3.39
C PHE A 72 -3.36 13.15 4.11
N ILE A 73 -3.72 12.01 4.66
CA ILE A 73 -2.80 11.11 5.36
C ILE A 73 -1.68 10.68 4.39
N HIS A 74 -2.03 10.21 3.22
CA HIS A 74 -1.06 9.69 2.25
C HIS A 74 -0.19 10.80 1.65
N ASN A 75 -0.79 11.83 1.06
CA ASN A 75 -0.03 12.85 0.34
C ASN A 75 0.72 13.80 1.25
N TYR A 76 0.24 14.02 2.47
CA TYR A 76 0.84 14.99 3.38
C TYR A 76 1.58 14.30 4.54
N SER A 77 0.89 13.48 5.32
CA SER A 77 1.52 12.83 6.47
C SER A 77 2.58 11.80 6.02
N HIS A 78 2.22 10.89 5.14
CA HIS A 78 3.13 9.84 4.69
C HIS A 78 4.26 10.39 3.79
N HIS A 79 3.94 11.06 2.69
CA HIS A 79 4.98 11.57 1.77
C HIS A 79 5.89 12.64 2.37
N CYS A 80 5.41 13.48 3.29
CA CYS A 80 6.28 14.49 3.90
C CYS A 80 7.12 13.95 5.07
N PHE A 81 6.64 12.90 5.76
CA PHE A 81 7.20 12.43 7.01
C PHE A 81 7.42 10.93 7.04
N THR A 82 7.67 10.31 5.89
CA THR A 82 7.81 8.86 5.71
C THR A 82 8.66 8.22 6.79
N ASN A 83 8.14 7.15 7.41
CA ASN A 83 8.76 6.39 8.50
C ASN A 83 9.09 7.20 9.78
N SER A 84 8.52 8.40 9.94
CA SER A 84 8.68 9.20 11.16
C SER A 84 7.50 9.03 12.12
N GLU A 85 7.59 9.65 13.30
CA GLU A 85 6.48 9.71 14.26
C GLU A 85 5.23 10.46 13.72
N HIS A 86 5.41 11.30 12.70
CA HIS A 86 4.34 12.06 12.04
C HIS A 86 3.74 11.32 10.84
N ASP A 87 4.29 10.18 10.45
CA ASP A 87 3.74 9.33 9.41
C ASP A 87 2.53 8.54 9.93
N ALA A 88 1.34 9.00 9.56
CA ALA A 88 0.12 8.36 10.01
C ALA A 88 -0.09 6.95 9.40
N ASP A 89 0.43 6.68 8.19
CA ASP A 89 0.37 5.35 7.58
C ASP A 89 1.33 4.37 8.28
N PHE A 90 2.50 4.83 8.70
CA PHE A 90 3.45 4.07 9.50
C PHE A 90 2.90 3.74 10.90
N ASN A 91 2.21 4.70 11.51
CA ASN A 91 1.73 4.59 12.88
C ASN A 91 0.32 3.98 13.02
N LEU A 92 -0.39 3.71 11.91
CA LEU A 92 -1.75 3.17 11.94
C LEU A 92 -1.93 1.89 12.77
N PRO A 93 -1.03 0.91 12.68
CA PRO A 93 -1.10 -0.30 13.50
C PRO A 93 -0.31 -0.21 14.80
N ASN A 94 0.08 0.95 15.26
CA ASN A 94 1.09 1.24 16.27
C ASN A 94 0.98 0.46 17.59
N GLN A 95 -0.22 0.02 17.96
CA GLN A 95 -0.42 -0.83 19.14
C GLN A 95 -0.36 -2.34 18.83
N LEU A 96 -0.56 -2.71 17.56
CA LEU A 96 -0.62 -4.10 17.11
C LEU A 96 0.69 -4.55 16.46
N ILE A 97 1.37 -3.66 15.74
CA ILE A 97 2.66 -3.91 15.07
C ILE A 97 3.63 -2.83 15.51
N ARG A 98 4.77 -3.24 16.01
CA ARG A 98 5.89 -2.36 16.38
C ARG A 98 6.81 -2.22 15.18
N HIS A 99 6.89 -1.02 14.61
CA HIS A 99 7.71 -0.71 13.43
C HIS A 99 9.06 -0.06 13.78
N SER A 100 9.24 0.43 15.00
CA SER A 100 10.50 1.03 15.45
C SER A 100 10.85 0.54 16.85
N VAL A 101 12.14 0.48 17.15
CA VAL A 101 12.64 0.17 18.51
C VAL A 101 12.24 1.24 19.53
N ASP A 102 11.96 2.46 19.07
CA ASP A 102 11.53 3.58 19.91
C ASP A 102 10.05 3.48 20.33
N GLN A 103 9.28 2.63 19.65
CA GLN A 103 7.88 2.39 20.02
C GLN A 103 7.78 1.45 21.23
N PRO A 104 6.75 1.61 22.09
CA PRO A 104 6.57 0.76 23.26
C PRO A 104 6.51 -0.72 22.89
N TYR A 105 7.25 -1.53 23.64
CA TYR A 105 7.25 -2.98 23.47
C TYR A 105 6.09 -3.64 24.21
N SER A 106 5.49 -4.64 23.58
CA SER A 106 4.54 -5.58 24.18
C SER A 106 4.98 -7.02 23.88
N PHE A 107 4.71 -7.96 24.76
CA PHE A 107 5.03 -9.37 24.55
C PHE A 107 4.44 -9.94 23.25
N ALA A 108 3.29 -9.46 22.83
CA ALA A 108 2.67 -9.86 21.55
C ALA A 108 3.57 -9.57 20.35
N HIS A 109 4.37 -8.49 20.39
CA HIS A 109 5.26 -8.11 19.29
C HIS A 109 6.31 -9.16 18.96
N LYS A 110 6.64 -10.05 19.92
CA LYS A 110 7.51 -11.19 19.66
C LYS A 110 7.04 -12.08 18.49
N PHE A 111 5.75 -12.10 18.23
CA PHE A 111 5.14 -12.91 17.18
C PHE A 111 4.67 -12.06 15.98
N GLN A 112 4.99 -10.78 15.94
CA GLN A 112 4.45 -9.86 14.95
C GLN A 112 4.83 -10.18 13.51
N SER A 113 5.99 -10.79 13.27
CA SER A 113 6.40 -11.26 11.94
C SER A 113 5.43 -12.29 11.35
N LEU A 114 4.66 -12.99 12.17
CA LEU A 114 3.64 -13.96 11.77
C LEU A 114 2.26 -13.32 11.67
N TYR A 115 1.80 -12.66 12.75
CA TYR A 115 0.44 -12.14 12.79
C TYR A 115 0.26 -10.84 12.00
N SER A 116 1.32 -10.13 11.62
CA SER A 116 1.22 -8.94 10.78
C SER A 116 0.49 -9.22 9.46
N LEU A 117 0.68 -10.40 8.87
CA LEU A 117 -0.02 -10.82 7.66
C LEU A 117 -1.54 -10.86 7.86
N ILE A 118 -1.99 -11.32 9.04
CA ILE A 118 -3.40 -11.34 9.42
C ILE A 118 -3.92 -9.92 9.63
N ILE A 119 -3.14 -9.07 10.33
CA ILE A 119 -3.50 -7.67 10.58
C ILE A 119 -3.72 -6.93 9.24
N TRP A 120 -2.82 -7.10 8.27
CA TRP A 120 -2.98 -6.49 6.95
C TRP A 120 -4.20 -7.02 6.19
N GLY A 121 -4.53 -8.31 6.34
CA GLY A 121 -5.77 -8.86 5.79
C GLY A 121 -7.04 -8.30 6.44
N LEU A 122 -7.00 -7.94 7.70
CA LEU A 122 -8.14 -7.37 8.44
C LEU A 122 -8.25 -5.85 8.34
N PHE A 123 -7.20 -5.18 7.85
CA PHE A 123 -7.10 -3.72 7.86
C PHE A 123 -8.23 -3.03 7.09
N ALA A 124 -8.53 -3.46 5.84
CA ALA A 124 -9.63 -2.88 5.08
C ALA A 124 -10.99 -3.20 5.69
N PHE A 125 -11.13 -4.35 6.35
CA PHE A 125 -12.35 -4.68 7.07
C PHE A 125 -12.57 -3.70 8.22
N TYR A 126 -11.54 -3.46 9.01
CA TYR A 126 -11.58 -2.48 10.09
C TYR A 126 -11.90 -1.08 9.57
N LYS A 127 -11.14 -0.60 8.58
CA LYS A 127 -11.34 0.73 7.99
C LYS A 127 -12.64 0.83 7.21
N GLY A 128 -12.87 -0.10 6.27
CA GLY A 128 -14.00 -0.08 5.34
C GLY A 128 -15.35 -0.29 5.99
N VAL A 129 -15.40 -1.01 7.08
CA VAL A 129 -16.65 -1.32 7.77
C VAL A 129 -16.78 -0.52 9.07
N PHE A 130 -15.95 -0.82 10.06
CA PHE A 130 -16.13 -0.26 11.41
C PHE A 130 -15.86 1.24 11.48
N VAL A 131 -14.75 1.73 10.90
CA VAL A 131 -14.45 3.16 10.92
C VAL A 131 -15.44 3.93 10.07
N SER A 132 -15.85 3.40 8.91
CA SER A 132 -16.87 4.01 8.06
C SER A 132 -18.21 4.12 8.74
N LEU A 133 -18.64 3.06 9.41
CA LEU A 133 -19.90 3.07 10.17
C LEU A 133 -19.85 4.11 11.31
N LYS A 134 -18.76 4.13 12.08
CA LYS A 134 -18.54 5.10 13.16
C LYS A 134 -18.54 6.55 12.65
N GLN A 135 -17.94 6.79 11.48
CA GLN A 135 -17.85 8.10 10.85
C GLN A 135 -19.07 8.44 9.96
N ARG A 136 -20.08 7.56 9.88
CA ARG A 136 -21.25 7.71 9.01
C ARG A 136 -20.91 7.89 7.52
N LYS A 137 -19.86 7.23 7.06
CA LYS A 137 -19.43 7.25 5.65
C LYS A 137 -20.18 6.18 4.86
N PRO A 138 -20.44 6.39 3.56
CA PRO A 138 -21.25 5.44 2.76
C PRO A 138 -20.55 4.12 2.44
N ASN A 139 -19.30 3.96 2.77
CA ASN A 139 -18.47 2.80 2.44
C ASN A 139 -19.00 1.48 3.00
N PHE A 140 -19.56 1.50 4.22
CA PHE A 140 -20.15 0.31 4.77
C PHE A 140 -21.34 -0.21 3.93
N ILE A 141 -21.96 0.66 3.10
CA ILE A 141 -23.03 0.28 2.17
C ILE A 141 -22.48 -0.73 1.15
N CYS A 142 -21.29 -0.49 0.61
CA CYS A 142 -20.64 -1.45 -0.32
C CYS A 142 -20.46 -2.82 0.34
N PHE A 143 -20.03 -2.84 1.62
CA PHE A 143 -19.92 -4.09 2.36
C PHE A 143 -21.26 -4.80 2.52
N ILE A 144 -22.32 -4.08 2.89
CA ILE A 144 -23.67 -4.65 3.02
C ILE A 144 -24.17 -5.18 1.68
N LEU A 145 -23.98 -4.46 0.58
CA LEU A 145 -24.38 -4.90 -0.75
C LEU A 145 -23.62 -6.17 -1.18
N MET A 146 -22.30 -6.20 -0.96
CA MET A 146 -21.48 -7.37 -1.23
C MET A 146 -21.92 -8.57 -0.38
N LEU A 147 -22.14 -8.36 0.92
CA LEU A 147 -22.60 -9.39 1.86
C LEU A 147 -23.96 -9.97 1.45
N SER A 148 -24.90 -9.10 1.10
CA SER A 148 -26.26 -9.53 0.71
C SER A 148 -26.27 -10.27 -0.62
N TYR A 149 -25.35 -9.95 -1.52
CA TYR A 149 -25.32 -10.52 -2.86
C TYR A 149 -24.45 -11.78 -2.96
N PHE A 150 -23.21 -11.75 -2.45
CA PHE A 150 -22.24 -12.83 -2.57
C PHE A 150 -22.10 -13.72 -1.33
N GLY A 151 -22.78 -13.37 -0.23
CA GLY A 151 -22.69 -14.07 1.04
C GLY A 151 -21.40 -13.74 1.81
N PHE A 152 -21.32 -14.26 3.05
CA PHE A 152 -20.26 -13.89 3.99
C PHE A 152 -18.87 -14.33 3.52
N ILE A 153 -18.71 -15.59 3.10
CA ILE A 153 -17.40 -16.15 2.74
C ILE A 153 -16.77 -15.38 1.58
N ASN A 154 -17.49 -15.21 0.48
CA ASN A 154 -16.95 -14.51 -0.71
C ASN A 154 -16.66 -13.04 -0.41
N THR A 155 -17.51 -12.36 0.35
CA THR A 155 -17.31 -10.98 0.77
C THR A 155 -16.08 -10.86 1.67
N ALA A 156 -15.95 -11.71 2.68
CA ALA A 156 -14.81 -11.72 3.58
C ALA A 156 -13.51 -12.01 2.84
N MET A 157 -13.50 -12.99 1.94
CA MET A 157 -12.33 -13.30 1.11
C MET A 157 -11.92 -12.10 0.25
N TRP A 158 -12.85 -11.48 -0.44
CA TRP A 158 -12.54 -10.34 -1.30
C TRP A 158 -11.96 -9.15 -0.51
N TYR A 159 -12.59 -8.78 0.62
CA TYR A 159 -12.12 -7.72 1.48
C TYR A 159 -10.74 -8.03 2.07
N SER A 160 -10.58 -9.21 2.67
CA SER A 160 -9.34 -9.58 3.35
C SER A 160 -8.17 -9.72 2.39
N LEU A 161 -8.36 -10.36 1.24
CA LEU A 161 -7.28 -10.54 0.26
C LEU A 161 -6.91 -9.22 -0.43
N SER A 162 -7.89 -8.39 -0.80
CA SER A 162 -7.60 -7.07 -1.35
C SER A 162 -6.86 -6.17 -0.36
N SER A 163 -7.26 -6.21 0.91
CA SER A 163 -6.58 -5.52 2.00
C SER A 163 -5.15 -6.00 2.16
N PHE A 164 -4.97 -7.31 2.23
CA PHE A 164 -3.66 -7.93 2.36
C PHE A 164 -2.74 -7.52 1.22
N PHE A 165 -3.14 -7.72 -0.02
CA PHE A 165 -2.29 -7.39 -1.16
C PHE A 165 -1.95 -5.91 -1.21
N PHE A 166 -2.91 -5.02 -0.99
CA PHE A 166 -2.67 -3.59 -1.02
C PHE A 166 -1.73 -3.13 0.09
N ALA A 167 -2.06 -3.43 1.35
CA ALA A 167 -1.28 -3.00 2.49
C ALA A 167 0.10 -3.64 2.52
N PHE A 168 0.19 -4.94 2.22
CA PHE A 168 1.45 -5.67 2.26
C PHE A 168 2.45 -5.16 1.21
N ILE A 169 1.99 -4.95 -0.05
CA ILE A 169 2.87 -4.43 -1.10
C ILE A 169 3.37 -3.01 -0.75
N ALA A 170 2.52 -2.17 -0.18
CA ALA A 170 2.94 -0.84 0.27
C ALA A 170 3.98 -0.94 1.41
N GLN A 171 3.76 -1.82 2.39
CA GLN A 171 4.64 -1.94 3.56
C GLN A 171 6.03 -2.49 3.24
N ILE A 172 6.16 -3.44 2.31
CA ILE A 172 7.47 -4.02 1.96
C ILE A 172 8.44 -3.01 1.34
N ASN A 173 7.95 -1.87 0.90
CA ASN A 173 8.77 -0.79 0.34
C ASN A 173 9.25 0.22 1.38
N HIS A 174 8.71 0.18 2.60
CA HIS A 174 9.00 1.14 3.66
C HIS A 174 9.51 0.52 4.95
N ILE A 175 8.98 -0.65 5.31
CA ILE A 175 9.25 -1.28 6.60
C ILE A 175 10.37 -2.30 6.46
N GLN A 176 11.60 -1.80 6.43
CA GLN A 176 12.82 -2.60 6.35
C GLN A 176 13.92 -1.94 7.15
N HIS A 177 14.95 -2.72 7.50
CA HIS A 177 16.05 -2.23 8.33
C HIS A 177 16.70 -0.99 7.73
N GLU A 178 16.98 -1.04 6.45
CA GLU A 178 17.67 0.03 5.71
C GLU A 178 16.82 1.30 5.61
N CYS A 179 15.47 1.16 5.53
CA CYS A 179 14.56 2.31 5.40
C CYS A 179 14.27 3.02 6.74
N ILE A 180 14.52 2.35 7.88
CA ILE A 180 14.16 2.87 9.21
C ILE A 180 15.39 3.32 9.98
N GLN A 181 16.60 3.04 9.49
CA GLN A 181 17.82 3.55 10.11
C GLN A 181 17.82 5.08 10.08
N GLU A 182 17.66 5.68 11.25
CA GLU A 182 17.80 7.12 11.41
C GLU A 182 19.26 7.54 11.20
N ASN A 183 19.54 8.18 10.09
CA ASN A 183 20.74 9.00 10.00
C ASN A 183 20.45 10.34 10.69
N LYS A 184 20.76 10.44 11.98
CA LYS A 184 20.48 11.63 12.81
C LYS A 184 21.12 12.91 12.25
N GLU A 185 22.24 12.81 11.55
CA GLU A 185 22.95 13.95 10.98
C GLU A 185 22.23 14.58 9.77
N LYS A 186 21.50 13.78 9.00
CA LYS A 186 20.80 14.20 7.77
C LYS A 186 19.27 14.25 7.92
N LYS A 187 18.75 14.12 9.12
CA LYS A 187 17.30 14.08 9.44
C LYS A 187 16.51 15.28 8.88
N ASN A 188 17.15 16.41 8.66
CA ASN A 188 16.54 17.63 8.12
C ASN A 188 16.67 17.78 6.61
N ASP A 189 17.30 16.84 5.91
CA ASP A 189 17.40 16.84 4.45
C ASP A 189 16.23 16.07 3.85
N PHE A 190 15.30 16.82 3.24
CA PHE A 190 14.09 16.26 2.64
C PHE A 190 14.40 15.22 1.56
N LEU A 191 15.33 15.55 0.63
CA LEU A 191 15.67 14.64 -0.46
C LEU A 191 16.31 13.35 0.07
N TYR A 192 17.25 13.48 1.00
CA TYR A 192 17.87 12.33 1.66
C TYR A 192 16.83 11.44 2.34
N ASN A 193 15.91 12.03 3.10
CA ASN A 193 14.87 11.29 3.79
C ASN A 193 13.93 10.57 2.83
N GLN A 194 13.50 11.21 1.74
CA GLN A 194 12.62 10.56 0.75
C GLN A 194 13.27 9.36 0.09
N VAL A 195 14.56 9.45 -0.25
CA VAL A 195 15.31 8.34 -0.85
C VAL A 195 15.52 7.20 0.14
N THR A 196 15.92 7.52 1.38
CA THR A 196 16.33 6.49 2.36
C THR A 196 15.19 5.89 3.16
N SER A 197 14.01 6.51 3.20
CA SER A 197 12.80 5.96 3.84
C SER A 197 11.96 5.08 2.91
N SER A 198 12.41 4.92 1.67
CA SER A 198 11.77 4.11 0.65
C SER A 198 12.77 3.18 -0.01
N MET A 199 12.29 2.12 -0.61
CA MET A 199 13.13 1.23 -1.40
C MET A 199 12.42 0.74 -2.65
N ASN A 200 13.23 0.40 -3.64
CA ASN A 200 12.78 -0.24 -4.86
C ASN A 200 13.03 -1.76 -4.81
N TYR A 201 12.37 -2.50 -5.69
CA TYR A 201 12.74 -3.87 -6.01
C TYR A 201 12.64 -4.10 -7.52
N ARG A 202 13.54 -4.93 -8.06
CA ARG A 202 13.55 -5.22 -9.49
C ARG A 202 12.36 -6.10 -9.87
N THR A 203 11.81 -5.80 -11.04
CA THR A 203 10.71 -6.55 -11.65
C THR A 203 11.15 -7.03 -13.05
N ASP A 204 12.09 -7.97 -13.06
CA ASP A 204 12.69 -8.49 -14.30
C ASP A 204 11.72 -9.41 -15.06
N ASP A 205 10.77 -10.01 -14.35
CA ASP A 205 9.73 -10.83 -14.94
C ASP A 205 8.36 -10.16 -14.95
N ILE A 206 7.50 -10.61 -15.88
CA ILE A 206 6.18 -10.01 -16.09
C ILE A 206 5.24 -10.24 -14.89
N ILE A 207 5.44 -11.30 -14.11
CA ILE A 207 4.58 -11.62 -12.96
C ILE A 207 4.87 -10.66 -11.82
N THR A 208 6.14 -10.49 -11.42
CA THR A 208 6.52 -9.56 -10.36
C THR A 208 6.21 -8.11 -10.75
N ARG A 209 6.38 -7.74 -12.03
CA ARG A 209 5.97 -6.43 -12.54
C ARG A 209 4.47 -6.22 -12.42
N PHE A 210 3.67 -7.23 -12.77
CA PHE A 210 2.21 -7.16 -12.63
C PHE A 210 1.81 -7.08 -11.16
N MET A 211 2.39 -7.89 -10.29
CA MET A 211 2.09 -7.91 -8.85
C MET A 211 2.58 -6.66 -8.11
N GLY A 212 3.63 -6.02 -8.59
CA GLY A 212 4.14 -4.77 -8.03
C GLY A 212 3.22 -3.57 -8.24
N PHE A 213 2.37 -3.62 -9.27
CA PHE A 213 1.39 -2.57 -9.61
C PHE A 213 1.98 -1.15 -9.64
N GLY A 214 3.25 -1.00 -10.03
CA GLY A 214 3.97 0.28 -10.08
C GLY A 214 4.66 0.68 -8.77
N LEU A 215 4.40 0.02 -7.65
CA LEU A 215 5.04 0.31 -6.36
C LEU A 215 6.49 -0.22 -6.27
N ASP A 216 6.97 -0.92 -7.28
CA ASP A 216 8.36 -1.39 -7.39
C ASP A 216 9.40 -0.27 -7.59
N ILE A 217 8.96 0.97 -7.84
CA ILE A 217 9.78 2.19 -8.00
C ILE A 217 9.41 3.25 -6.97
N GLN A 218 9.42 2.86 -5.70
CA GLN A 218 8.90 3.68 -4.61
C GLN A 218 9.76 4.90 -4.29
N ILE A 219 11.08 4.83 -4.47
CA ILE A 219 11.99 5.97 -4.28
C ILE A 219 11.60 7.12 -5.21
N GLU A 220 11.44 6.83 -6.50
CA GLU A 220 11.03 7.82 -7.50
C GLU A 220 9.64 8.36 -7.21
N HIS A 221 8.73 7.50 -6.75
CA HIS A 221 7.38 7.93 -6.37
C HIS A 221 7.41 8.90 -5.19
N HIS A 222 8.20 8.65 -4.16
CA HIS A 222 8.35 9.56 -3.02
C HIS A 222 9.00 10.89 -3.39
N LEU A 223 9.99 10.87 -4.27
CA LEU A 223 10.63 12.10 -4.75
C LEU A 223 9.71 12.94 -5.65
N PHE A 224 8.89 12.29 -6.46
CA PHE A 224 8.08 12.93 -7.50
C PHE A 224 6.63 12.40 -7.51
N PRO A 225 5.88 12.54 -6.41
CA PRO A 225 4.56 11.94 -6.28
C PRO A 225 3.53 12.46 -7.30
N ASN A 226 3.80 13.63 -7.89
CA ASN A 226 2.96 14.24 -8.93
C ASN A 226 3.32 13.81 -10.35
N ILE A 227 4.15 12.78 -10.51
CA ILE A 227 4.52 12.19 -11.80
C ILE A 227 3.94 10.76 -11.87
N PRO A 228 3.24 10.38 -12.97
CA PRO A 228 2.69 9.03 -13.11
C PRO A 228 3.79 7.95 -13.07
N HIS A 229 3.53 6.80 -12.46
CA HIS A 229 4.47 5.67 -12.33
C HIS A 229 5.06 5.23 -13.68
N SER A 230 4.29 5.31 -14.76
CA SER A 230 4.77 5.01 -16.11
C SER A 230 5.92 5.93 -16.56
N THR A 231 5.91 7.18 -16.12
CA THR A 231 6.96 8.17 -16.41
C THR A 231 8.11 8.05 -15.41
N LEU A 232 7.82 7.79 -14.12
CA LEU A 232 8.84 7.59 -13.08
C LEU A 232 9.83 6.50 -13.46
N ARG A 233 9.37 5.43 -14.07
CA ARG A 233 10.24 4.35 -14.55
C ARG A 233 11.28 4.82 -15.58
N GLN A 234 10.95 5.84 -16.37
CA GLN A 234 11.87 6.38 -17.37
C GLN A 234 13.01 7.20 -16.75
N ILE A 235 12.79 7.78 -15.57
CA ILE A 235 13.79 8.60 -14.87
C ILE A 235 14.53 7.86 -13.76
N GLN A 236 14.20 6.60 -13.51
CA GLN A 236 14.81 5.78 -12.44
C GLN A 236 16.34 5.77 -12.52
N HIS A 237 16.91 5.62 -13.72
CA HIS A 237 18.34 5.64 -13.91
C HIS A 237 18.96 6.99 -13.54
N VAL A 238 18.29 8.11 -13.83
CA VAL A 238 18.76 9.46 -13.49
C VAL A 238 18.80 9.66 -11.97
N VAL A 239 17.75 9.21 -11.28
CA VAL A 239 17.67 9.28 -9.81
C VAL A 239 18.79 8.44 -9.18
N ARG A 240 18.96 7.21 -9.64
CA ARG A 240 20.03 6.32 -9.16
C ARG A 240 21.43 6.93 -9.36
N ASP A 241 21.70 7.47 -10.56
CA ASP A 241 23.00 8.10 -10.88
C ASP A 241 23.23 9.34 -10.01
N TYR A 242 22.21 10.13 -9.75
CA TYR A 242 22.27 11.28 -8.85
C TYR A 242 22.61 10.85 -7.42
N CYS A 243 21.91 9.84 -6.90
CA CYS A 243 22.16 9.30 -5.56
C CYS A 243 23.59 8.79 -5.42
N ASN A 244 24.08 8.01 -6.40
CA ASN A 244 25.44 7.49 -6.41
C ASN A 244 26.51 8.60 -6.42
N LYS A 245 26.28 9.69 -7.16
CA LYS A 245 27.21 10.83 -7.23
C LYS A 245 27.25 11.67 -5.96
N ASN A 246 26.22 11.61 -5.15
CA ASN A 246 26.06 12.42 -3.93
C ASN A 246 26.12 11.58 -2.64
N ASP A 247 26.58 10.34 -2.73
CA ASP A 247 26.69 9.40 -1.59
C ASP A 247 25.37 9.23 -0.82
N ILE A 248 24.23 9.24 -1.54
CA ILE A 248 22.91 8.98 -0.99
C ILE A 248 22.58 7.49 -1.18
N PRO A 249 22.27 6.74 -0.11
CA PRO A 249 21.91 5.32 -0.23
C PRO A 249 20.66 5.12 -1.09
N TYR A 250 20.82 4.58 -2.30
CA TYR A 250 19.72 4.17 -3.17
C TYR A 250 19.48 2.67 -3.01
N ILE A 251 18.42 2.32 -2.26
CA ILE A 251 18.16 0.95 -1.84
C ILE A 251 17.29 0.24 -2.87
N GLU A 252 17.80 -0.84 -3.45
CA GLU A 252 17.06 -1.65 -4.42
C GLU A 252 17.29 -3.14 -4.16
N ASN A 253 16.22 -3.86 -3.83
CA ASN A 253 16.26 -5.31 -3.71
C ASN A 253 16.27 -6.00 -5.08
N ALA A 254 16.91 -7.16 -5.17
CA ALA A 254 17.03 -7.91 -6.42
C ALA A 254 15.68 -8.38 -6.98
N ASN A 255 14.66 -8.50 -6.12
CA ASN A 255 13.28 -8.87 -6.51
C ASN A 255 12.32 -8.66 -5.33
N MET A 256 11.02 -8.76 -5.59
CA MET A 256 9.96 -8.66 -4.59
C MET A 256 10.12 -9.67 -3.45
N TYR A 257 10.56 -10.89 -3.75
CA TYR A 257 10.75 -11.94 -2.73
C TYR A 257 11.79 -11.54 -1.68
N GLN A 258 12.89 -10.92 -2.11
CA GLN A 258 13.89 -10.37 -1.18
C GLN A 258 13.29 -9.28 -0.31
N SER A 259 12.46 -8.39 -0.85
CA SER A 259 11.76 -7.36 -0.07
C SER A 259 10.83 -7.96 0.98
N ILE A 260 10.12 -9.03 0.63
CA ILE A 260 9.26 -9.77 1.58
C ILE A 260 10.09 -10.37 2.71
N ILE A 261 11.22 -11.03 2.39
CA ILE A 261 12.09 -11.62 3.40
C ILE A 261 12.66 -10.53 4.32
N SER A 262 13.12 -9.41 3.76
CA SER A 262 13.67 -8.30 4.54
C SER A 262 12.62 -7.70 5.48
N TYR A 263 11.39 -7.50 5.00
CA TYR A 263 10.27 -7.08 5.83
C TYR A 263 10.02 -8.02 7.02
N VAL A 264 9.91 -9.33 6.76
CA VAL A 264 9.67 -10.33 7.81
C VAL A 264 10.81 -10.38 8.82
N LYS A 265 12.06 -10.34 8.36
CA LYS A 265 13.25 -10.29 9.22
C LYS A 265 13.28 -9.03 10.07
N TYR A 266 12.94 -7.89 9.49
CA TYR A 266 12.88 -6.62 10.22
C TYR A 266 11.83 -6.66 11.33
N LEU A 267 10.60 -7.09 11.03
CA LEU A 267 9.55 -7.23 12.04
C LEU A 267 9.93 -8.23 13.15
N TYR A 268 10.63 -9.31 12.81
CA TYR A 268 11.14 -10.25 13.80
C TYR A 268 12.17 -9.58 14.72
N ALA A 269 13.13 -8.86 14.15
CA ALA A 269 14.19 -8.19 14.93
C ALA A 269 13.61 -7.11 15.86
N VAL A 270 12.70 -6.27 15.37
CA VAL A 270 12.06 -5.22 16.19
C VAL A 270 11.13 -5.81 17.25
N GLY A 271 10.52 -6.95 16.97
CA GLY A 271 9.66 -7.66 17.91
C GLY A 271 10.41 -8.45 19.00
N ASN A 272 11.72 -8.63 18.84
CA ASN A 272 12.59 -9.37 19.78
C ASN A 272 13.81 -8.51 20.17
N PRO A 273 13.62 -7.41 20.91
CA PRO A 273 14.67 -6.48 21.28
C PRO A 273 15.69 -7.11 22.26
#